data_fb421b44abbd3e7fba83ccab49b5d914
#
_entry.id   fb421b44abbd3e7fba83ccab49b5d914
#
_cell.length_a   1.000
_cell.length_b   1.000
_cell.length_c   1.000
_cell.angle_alpha   90.00
_cell.angle_beta   90.00
_cell.angle_gamma   90.00
#
_symmetry.space_group_name_H-M   'P 1'
#
loop_
_entity.id
_entity.type
_entity.pdbx_description
1 polymer ?
#
loop_
_entity_poly.entity_id
_entity_poly.type
_entity_poly.pdbx_seq_one_letter_code
_entity_poly.pdbx_strand_id
1 'polypeptide(L)'
;RTLLTVNSILECSKEFDIVFGGGIGKYMSDTNENSPYVFDFLADDVVAERNAVATAEGAVCDAEELSDINIGGSVCLVMGFGKCARVLAERLASWGADVIVMARRPKQRSDAALIGYKVMSFEDIPIYKHILSEVDFCFNTVPARVVCEDILSLLSRHAVVIDIASMPGGVDFDYCKEHDIPYKHSLGIPGKLSPKTSGMILADAVIEAVSAHR
;
A
#
# COMPACT_ATOMS: atom_id res chain seq x y z
N ARG A 1 18.04 0.23 -28.78
CA ARG A 1 17.85 -0.07 -27.34
C ARG A 1 17.65 -1.56 -27.24
N THR A 2 18.64 -2.28 -26.74
CA THR A 2 18.51 -3.72 -26.44
C THR A 2 17.55 -3.84 -25.27
N LEU A 3 16.38 -4.45 -25.46
CA LEU A 3 15.46 -4.78 -24.39
C LEU A 3 16.12 -5.89 -23.56
N LEU A 4 16.42 -5.60 -22.29
CA LEU A 4 16.80 -6.60 -21.31
C LEU A 4 15.60 -7.53 -21.10
N THR A 5 15.70 -8.76 -21.55
CA THR A 5 14.68 -9.78 -21.29
C THR A 5 14.96 -10.47 -19.96
N VAL A 6 13.94 -11.06 -19.34
CA VAL A 6 14.11 -11.86 -18.12
C VAL A 6 15.15 -12.95 -18.31
N ASN A 7 15.16 -13.62 -19.48
CA ASN A 7 16.15 -14.64 -19.81
C ASN A 7 17.60 -14.10 -19.86
N SER A 8 17.80 -12.90 -20.42
CA SER A 8 19.12 -12.27 -20.42
C SER A 8 19.62 -11.95 -19.02
N ILE A 9 18.72 -11.53 -18.12
CA ILE A 9 19.05 -11.27 -16.72
C ILE A 9 19.38 -12.58 -16.01
N LEU A 10 18.61 -13.64 -16.24
CA LEU A 10 18.84 -14.97 -15.66
C LEU A 10 20.16 -15.60 -16.12
N GLU A 11 20.53 -15.42 -17.39
CA GLU A 11 21.82 -15.89 -17.92
C GLU A 11 23.00 -15.14 -17.27
N CYS A 12 22.95 -13.83 -17.21
CA CYS A 12 23.99 -13.02 -16.57
C CYS A 12 24.08 -13.28 -15.06
N SER A 13 22.95 -13.55 -14.38
CA SER A 13 22.92 -13.73 -12.93
C SER A 13 23.73 -14.93 -12.43
N LYS A 14 23.98 -15.93 -13.28
CA LYS A 14 24.77 -17.12 -12.95
C LYS A 14 26.25 -16.82 -12.64
N GLU A 15 26.72 -15.64 -13.01
CA GLU A 15 28.10 -15.18 -12.76
C GLU A 15 28.25 -14.40 -11.45
N PHE A 16 27.15 -14.21 -10.69
CA PHE A 16 27.13 -13.41 -9.48
C PHE A 16 26.70 -14.24 -8.26
N ASP A 17 27.23 -13.89 -7.09
CA ASP A 17 26.87 -14.54 -5.81
C ASP A 17 25.50 -14.06 -5.32
N ILE A 18 25.16 -12.78 -5.56
CA ILE A 18 23.92 -12.15 -5.11
C ILE A 18 23.31 -11.32 -6.23
N VAL A 19 21.99 -11.43 -6.40
CA VAL A 19 21.21 -10.61 -7.32
C VAL A 19 20.15 -9.84 -6.56
N PHE A 20 20.09 -8.53 -6.77
CA PHE A 20 19.14 -7.62 -6.14
C PHE A 20 18.12 -7.11 -7.14
N GLY A 21 16.84 -7.02 -6.72
CA GLY A 21 15.81 -6.41 -7.55
C GLY A 21 14.46 -6.31 -6.84
N GLY A 22 13.50 -5.67 -7.49
CA GLY A 22 12.13 -5.56 -6.99
C GLY A 22 11.18 -6.45 -7.78
N GLY A 23 10.52 -7.42 -7.14
CA GLY A 23 9.60 -8.37 -7.76
C GLY A 23 10.28 -9.41 -8.63
N ILE A 24 11.56 -9.67 -8.39
CA ILE A 24 12.36 -10.64 -9.18
C ILE A 24 12.22 -12.06 -8.68
N GLY A 25 11.86 -12.28 -7.42
CA GLY A 25 11.79 -13.61 -6.80
C GLY A 25 10.94 -14.61 -7.59
N LYS A 26 9.84 -14.16 -8.19
CA LYS A 26 8.97 -15.01 -9.03
C LYS A 26 9.61 -15.50 -10.34
N TYR A 27 10.67 -14.85 -10.79
CA TYR A 27 11.40 -15.22 -12.03
C TYR A 27 12.65 -16.02 -11.75
N MET A 28 13.11 -16.04 -10.49
CA MET A 28 14.35 -16.66 -10.06
C MET A 28 14.13 -17.76 -9.01
N SER A 29 12.94 -18.35 -8.97
CA SER A 29 12.55 -19.39 -7.99
C SER A 29 13.16 -20.77 -8.27
N ASP A 30 13.63 -21.04 -9.49
CA ASP A 30 14.25 -22.33 -9.84
C ASP A 30 15.74 -22.31 -9.49
N THR A 31 16.04 -22.43 -8.20
CA THR A 31 17.42 -22.43 -7.69
C THR A 31 17.95 -23.85 -7.56
N ASN A 32 19.06 -24.13 -8.22
CA ASN A 32 19.96 -25.26 -7.97
C ASN A 32 21.14 -24.77 -7.12
N GLU A 33 21.99 -25.69 -6.64
CA GLU A 33 23.13 -25.41 -5.76
C GLU A 33 24.10 -24.32 -6.26
N ASN A 34 24.07 -24.01 -7.56
CA ASN A 34 24.90 -22.99 -8.22
C ASN A 34 24.15 -21.71 -8.58
N SER A 35 22.94 -21.50 -8.06
CA SER A 35 22.16 -20.29 -8.33
C SER A 35 22.56 -19.17 -7.36
N PRO A 36 22.57 -17.89 -7.81
CA PRO A 36 22.86 -16.77 -6.93
C PRO A 36 21.79 -16.62 -5.85
N TYR A 37 22.20 -16.08 -4.72
CA TYR A 37 21.20 -15.62 -3.73
C TYR A 37 20.38 -14.46 -4.31
N VAL A 38 19.07 -14.56 -4.22
CA VAL A 38 18.15 -13.55 -4.74
C VAL A 38 17.57 -12.73 -3.61
N PHE A 39 17.91 -11.45 -3.56
CA PHE A 39 17.31 -10.49 -2.63
C PHE A 39 16.24 -9.67 -3.35
N ASP A 40 14.98 -9.94 -3.02
CA ASP A 40 13.84 -9.22 -3.59
C ASP A 40 13.36 -8.12 -2.64
N PHE A 41 13.65 -6.86 -2.98
CA PHE A 41 13.25 -5.70 -2.18
C PHE A 41 11.74 -5.61 -1.92
N LEU A 42 10.90 -6.12 -2.83
CA LEU A 42 9.45 -6.08 -2.62
C LEU A 42 8.95 -7.20 -1.69
N ALA A 43 9.73 -8.25 -1.52
CA ALA A 43 9.43 -9.35 -0.60
C ALA A 43 10.05 -9.13 0.78
N ASP A 44 11.01 -8.20 0.90
CA ASP A 44 11.69 -7.93 2.17
C ASP A 44 10.81 -7.13 3.13
N ASP A 45 10.61 -7.68 4.32
CA ASP A 45 9.74 -7.10 5.34
C ASP A 45 10.27 -5.79 5.91
N VAL A 46 11.59 -5.66 6.08
CA VAL A 46 12.24 -4.48 6.66
C VAL A 46 12.16 -3.31 5.66
N VAL A 47 12.47 -3.59 4.40
CA VAL A 47 12.32 -2.60 3.30
C VAL A 47 10.87 -2.13 3.21
N ALA A 48 9.90 -3.06 3.26
CA ALA A 48 8.49 -2.73 3.20
C ALA A 48 8.02 -1.88 4.39
N GLU A 49 8.46 -2.19 5.60
CA GLU A 49 8.13 -1.41 6.81
C GLU A 49 8.71 -0.01 6.78
N ARG A 50 9.99 0.14 6.40
CA ARG A 50 10.63 1.44 6.29
C ARG A 50 10.01 2.31 5.19
N ASN A 51 9.65 1.73 4.04
CA ASN A 51 8.98 2.44 2.94
C ASN A 51 7.50 2.74 3.22
N ALA A 52 6.87 2.08 4.20
CA ALA A 52 5.48 2.35 4.58
C ALA A 52 5.27 3.81 5.04
N VAL A 53 6.28 4.44 5.65
CA VAL A 53 6.23 5.85 6.07
C VAL A 53 6.04 6.76 4.85
N ALA A 54 6.94 6.66 3.87
CA ALA A 54 6.85 7.47 2.66
C ALA A 54 5.56 7.19 1.87
N THR A 55 5.10 5.91 1.87
CA THR A 55 3.84 5.52 1.24
C THR A 55 2.65 6.18 1.92
N ALA A 56 2.60 6.19 3.25
CA ALA A 56 1.52 6.79 4.01
C ALA A 56 1.47 8.32 3.83
N GLU A 57 2.62 8.99 3.95
CA GLU A 57 2.72 10.43 3.76
C GLU A 57 2.29 10.86 2.35
N GLY A 58 2.73 10.11 1.33
CA GLY A 58 2.34 10.41 -0.03
C GLY A 58 0.88 10.09 -0.36
N ALA A 59 0.29 9.06 0.27
CA ALA A 59 -1.14 8.81 0.13
C ALA A 59 -1.97 9.98 0.64
N VAL A 60 -1.55 10.60 1.73
CA VAL A 60 -2.22 11.79 2.27
C VAL A 60 -2.03 13.00 1.37
N CYS A 61 -0.81 13.25 0.86
CA CYS A 61 -0.61 14.32 -0.12
C CYS A 61 -1.52 14.16 -1.34
N ASP A 62 -1.62 12.94 -1.87
CA ASP A 62 -2.49 12.65 -3.02
C ASP A 62 -3.98 12.86 -2.68
N ALA A 63 -4.41 12.60 -1.44
CA ALA A 63 -5.78 12.84 -0.99
C ALA A 63 -6.08 14.34 -0.86
N GLU A 64 -5.16 15.12 -0.28
CA GLU A 64 -5.31 16.57 -0.14
C GLU A 64 -5.30 17.29 -1.49
N GLU A 65 -4.54 16.80 -2.49
CA GLU A 65 -4.56 17.34 -3.85
C GLU A 65 -5.94 17.21 -4.54
N LEU A 66 -6.74 16.21 -4.15
CA LEU A 66 -8.07 15.94 -4.73
C LEU A 66 -9.23 16.45 -3.89
N SER A 67 -8.98 17.05 -2.74
CA SER A 67 -10.00 17.45 -1.76
C SER A 67 -9.92 18.93 -1.43
N ASP A 68 -11.09 19.48 -1.08
CA ASP A 68 -11.21 20.85 -0.57
C ASP A 68 -11.27 20.91 0.98
N ILE A 69 -11.12 19.75 1.66
CA ILE A 69 -11.18 19.67 3.13
C ILE A 69 -9.87 19.12 3.72
N ASN A 70 -9.63 19.46 4.99
CA ASN A 70 -8.43 18.97 5.69
C ASN A 70 -8.59 17.51 6.13
N ILE A 71 -7.46 16.85 6.34
CA ILE A 71 -7.42 15.54 7.03
C ILE A 71 -7.83 15.68 8.50
N GLY A 72 -7.35 16.72 9.19
CA GLY A 72 -7.71 16.95 10.58
C GLY A 72 -9.21 17.24 10.75
N GLY A 73 -9.89 16.43 11.55
CA GLY A 73 -11.34 16.50 11.78
C GLY A 73 -12.19 15.73 10.76
N SER A 74 -11.58 15.11 9.74
CA SER A 74 -12.29 14.29 8.75
C SER A 74 -12.49 12.85 9.23
N VAL A 75 -13.38 12.12 8.56
CA VAL A 75 -13.58 10.69 8.73
C VAL A 75 -12.78 9.94 7.64
N CYS A 76 -11.80 9.16 8.06
CA CYS A 76 -10.90 8.41 7.18
C CYS A 76 -11.16 6.91 7.27
N LEU A 77 -11.56 6.29 6.17
CA LEU A 77 -11.69 4.83 6.04
C LEU A 77 -10.40 4.24 5.48
N VAL A 78 -9.76 3.35 6.23
CA VAL A 78 -8.56 2.63 5.81
C VAL A 78 -8.91 1.17 5.55
N MET A 79 -8.75 0.73 4.29
CA MET A 79 -9.02 -0.64 3.86
C MET A 79 -7.80 -1.51 4.07
N GLY A 80 -7.94 -2.54 4.92
CA GLY A 80 -6.85 -3.40 5.38
C GLY A 80 -6.17 -2.88 6.63
N PHE A 81 -5.29 -3.72 7.24
CA PHE A 81 -4.46 -3.35 8.39
C PHE A 81 -3.11 -4.08 8.33
N GLY A 82 -2.46 -3.98 7.16
CA GLY A 82 -1.08 -4.40 6.92
C GLY A 82 -0.08 -3.30 7.28
N LYS A 83 1.19 -3.45 6.87
CA LYS A 83 2.28 -2.51 7.16
C LYS A 83 1.95 -1.06 6.77
N CYS A 84 1.62 -0.82 5.51
CA CYS A 84 1.28 0.53 5.04
C CYS A 84 0.01 1.07 5.71
N ALA A 85 -1.03 0.24 5.87
CA ALA A 85 -2.27 0.66 6.51
C ALA A 85 -2.09 1.08 7.97
N ARG A 86 -1.22 0.39 8.74
CA ARG A 86 -0.91 0.74 10.13
C ARG A 86 -0.27 2.11 10.25
N VAL A 87 0.77 2.36 9.44
CA VAL A 87 1.46 3.66 9.42
C VAL A 87 0.52 4.77 8.96
N LEU A 88 -0.28 4.51 7.92
CA LEU A 88 -1.25 5.48 7.42
C LEU A 88 -2.31 5.82 8.49
N ALA A 89 -2.90 4.82 9.13
CA ALA A 89 -3.90 5.02 10.19
C ALA A 89 -3.30 5.82 11.37
N GLU A 90 -2.05 5.54 11.75
CA GLU A 90 -1.35 6.28 12.80
C GLU A 90 -1.15 7.75 12.40
N ARG A 91 -0.71 8.03 11.17
CA ARG A 91 -0.53 9.40 10.68
C ARG A 91 -1.86 10.17 10.66
N LEU A 92 -2.90 9.58 10.07
CA LEU A 92 -4.23 10.17 10.02
C LEU A 92 -4.77 10.52 11.41
N ALA A 93 -4.69 9.56 12.35
CA ALA A 93 -5.11 9.78 13.73
C ALA A 93 -4.28 10.86 14.45
N SER A 94 -2.95 10.90 14.22
CA SER A 94 -2.08 11.92 14.82
C SER A 94 -2.40 13.33 14.34
N TRP A 95 -3.00 13.48 13.16
CA TRP A 95 -3.46 14.75 12.61
C TRP A 95 -4.91 15.07 13.01
N GLY A 96 -5.55 14.21 13.82
CA GLY A 96 -6.89 14.44 14.38
C GLY A 96 -8.03 13.94 13.51
N ALA A 97 -7.76 13.04 12.55
CA ALA A 97 -8.81 12.35 11.80
C ALA A 97 -9.51 11.28 12.66
N ASP A 98 -10.80 11.05 12.42
CA ASP A 98 -11.53 9.90 12.95
C ASP A 98 -11.29 8.67 12.04
N VAL A 99 -10.41 7.79 12.48
CA VAL A 99 -9.96 6.66 11.67
C VAL A 99 -10.83 5.42 11.88
N ILE A 100 -11.30 4.88 10.76
CA ILE A 100 -12.05 3.63 10.69
C ILE A 100 -11.22 2.62 9.90
N VAL A 101 -10.99 1.44 10.46
CA VAL A 101 -10.30 0.36 9.79
C VAL A 101 -11.29 -0.71 9.35
N MET A 102 -11.35 -0.95 8.04
CA MET A 102 -12.13 -2.06 7.49
C MET A 102 -11.20 -3.18 7.04
N ALA A 103 -11.31 -4.37 7.66
CA ALA A 103 -10.43 -5.49 7.34
C ALA A 103 -11.16 -6.84 7.38
N ARG A 104 -10.79 -7.73 6.44
CA ARG A 104 -11.36 -9.08 6.35
C ARG A 104 -10.97 -9.97 7.53
N ARG A 105 -9.68 -9.92 7.93
CA ARG A 105 -9.14 -10.82 8.95
C ARG A 105 -9.52 -10.36 10.35
N PRO A 106 -10.15 -11.22 11.20
CA PRO A 106 -10.50 -10.85 12.58
C PRO A 106 -9.30 -10.36 13.38
N LYS A 107 -8.12 -10.98 13.21
CA LYS A 107 -6.87 -10.55 13.87
C LYS A 107 -6.54 -9.09 13.54
N GLN A 108 -6.63 -8.67 12.29
CA GLN A 108 -6.34 -7.29 11.89
C GLN A 108 -7.31 -6.30 12.55
N ARG A 109 -8.60 -6.65 12.63
CA ARG A 109 -9.60 -5.83 13.32
C ARG A 109 -9.34 -5.75 14.83
N SER A 110 -8.98 -6.87 15.46
CA SER A 110 -8.59 -6.88 16.89
C SER A 110 -7.36 -6.03 17.14
N ASP A 111 -6.32 -6.16 16.30
CA ASP A 111 -5.09 -5.35 16.42
C ASP A 111 -5.41 -3.85 16.28
N ALA A 112 -6.27 -3.46 15.35
CA ALA A 112 -6.69 -2.08 15.16
C ALA A 112 -7.54 -1.55 16.33
N ALA A 113 -8.46 -2.37 16.84
CA ALA A 113 -9.31 -2.02 17.98
C ALA A 113 -8.50 -1.82 19.27
N LEU A 114 -7.45 -2.61 19.49
CA LEU A 114 -6.54 -2.46 20.65
C LEU A 114 -5.79 -1.13 20.66
N ILE A 115 -5.57 -0.52 19.48
CA ILE A 115 -4.94 0.79 19.34
C ILE A 115 -5.97 1.92 19.55
N GLY A 116 -7.29 1.60 19.48
CA GLY A 116 -8.38 2.54 19.70
C GLY A 116 -9.12 2.96 18.42
N TYR A 117 -8.82 2.37 17.26
CA TYR A 117 -9.53 2.66 16.02
C TYR A 117 -10.93 2.01 16.02
N LYS A 118 -11.90 2.67 15.38
CA LYS A 118 -13.15 2.02 15.00
C LYS A 118 -12.86 0.93 13.97
N VAL A 119 -13.52 -0.22 14.10
CA VAL A 119 -13.27 -1.35 13.19
C VAL A 119 -14.55 -1.86 12.56
N MET A 120 -14.46 -2.29 11.31
CA MET A 120 -15.57 -2.85 10.54
C MET A 120 -15.12 -4.10 9.79
N SER A 121 -16.04 -5.04 9.58
CA SER A 121 -15.85 -6.12 8.59
C SER A 121 -16.63 -5.82 7.32
N PHE A 122 -16.28 -6.46 6.21
CA PHE A 122 -17.01 -6.32 4.96
C PHE A 122 -18.43 -6.88 5.03
N GLU A 123 -18.66 -7.86 5.93
CA GLU A 123 -19.96 -8.49 6.16
C GLU A 123 -20.95 -7.54 6.86
N ASP A 124 -20.42 -6.55 7.57
CA ASP A 124 -21.20 -5.60 8.36
C ASP A 124 -21.60 -4.33 7.58
N ILE A 125 -21.21 -4.19 6.32
CA ILE A 125 -21.53 -3.01 5.48
C ILE A 125 -23.00 -2.59 5.57
N PRO A 126 -23.99 -3.52 5.52
CA PRO A 126 -25.39 -3.12 5.63
C PRO A 126 -25.77 -2.43 6.96
N ILE A 127 -25.05 -2.76 8.04
CA ILE A 127 -25.27 -2.20 9.38
C ILE A 127 -24.63 -0.81 9.49
N TYR A 128 -23.49 -0.60 8.84
CA TYR A 128 -22.65 0.61 8.97
C TYR A 128 -22.85 1.64 7.84
N LYS A 129 -23.94 1.56 7.08
CA LYS A 129 -24.23 2.52 5.99
C LYS A 129 -24.16 3.98 6.43
N HIS A 130 -24.67 4.29 7.62
CA HIS A 130 -24.66 5.64 8.17
C HIS A 130 -23.24 6.13 8.48
N ILE A 131 -22.34 5.24 8.89
CA ILE A 131 -20.93 5.59 9.13
C ILE A 131 -20.18 5.78 7.81
N LEU A 132 -20.44 4.92 6.81
CA LEU A 132 -19.83 5.05 5.50
C LEU A 132 -20.26 6.35 4.78
N SER A 133 -21.47 6.84 5.02
CA SER A 133 -21.93 8.12 4.45
C SER A 133 -21.26 9.36 5.05
N GLU A 134 -20.51 9.21 6.14
CA GLU A 134 -19.71 10.27 6.77
C GLU A 134 -18.23 10.23 6.34
N VAL A 135 -17.83 9.21 5.57
CA VAL A 135 -16.43 9.05 5.14
C VAL A 135 -16.05 10.12 4.14
N ASP A 136 -15.03 10.90 4.46
CA ASP A 136 -14.45 11.93 3.61
C ASP A 136 -13.28 11.43 2.77
N PHE A 137 -12.50 10.50 3.32
CA PHE A 137 -11.34 9.90 2.65
C PHE A 137 -11.36 8.37 2.77
N CYS A 138 -11.27 7.69 1.65
CA CYS A 138 -11.15 6.23 1.58
C CYS A 138 -9.77 5.84 1.04
N PHE A 139 -8.95 5.22 1.88
CA PHE A 139 -7.61 4.76 1.50
C PHE A 139 -7.61 3.24 1.36
N ASN A 140 -7.38 2.74 0.15
CA ASN A 140 -7.22 1.31 -0.08
C ASN A 140 -5.76 0.87 -0.05
N THR A 141 -5.47 -0.15 0.75
CA THR A 141 -4.15 -0.80 0.83
C THR A 141 -4.18 -2.27 0.40
N VAL A 142 -5.36 -2.78 0.03
CA VAL A 142 -5.57 -4.21 -0.27
C VAL A 142 -5.42 -4.45 -1.77
N PRO A 143 -4.48 -5.31 -2.22
CA PRO A 143 -4.27 -5.61 -3.64
C PRO A 143 -5.30 -6.63 -4.17
N ALA A 144 -6.56 -6.42 -3.87
CA ALA A 144 -7.71 -7.19 -4.35
C ALA A 144 -8.90 -6.25 -4.46
N ARG A 145 -9.78 -6.48 -5.42
CA ARG A 145 -10.95 -5.64 -5.67
C ARG A 145 -11.93 -5.72 -4.49
N VAL A 146 -11.80 -4.77 -3.56
CA VAL A 146 -12.56 -4.71 -2.30
C VAL A 146 -13.31 -3.39 -2.11
N VAL A 147 -12.97 -2.34 -2.86
CA VAL A 147 -13.65 -1.05 -2.84
C VAL A 147 -14.47 -0.94 -4.13
N CYS A 148 -15.67 -1.51 -4.11
CA CYS A 148 -16.57 -1.57 -5.25
C CYS A 148 -17.86 -0.79 -4.97
N GLU A 149 -18.84 -0.92 -5.85
CA GLU A 149 -20.13 -0.24 -5.76
C GLU A 149 -20.78 -0.33 -4.37
N ASP A 150 -20.69 -1.49 -3.70
CA ASP A 150 -21.26 -1.74 -2.37
C ASP A 150 -20.70 -0.82 -1.27
N ILE A 151 -19.48 -0.32 -1.44
CA ILE A 151 -18.86 0.69 -0.58
C ILE A 151 -18.93 2.07 -1.21
N LEU A 152 -18.52 2.21 -2.47
CA LEU A 152 -18.41 3.50 -3.16
C LEU A 152 -19.74 4.27 -3.19
N SER A 153 -20.87 3.56 -3.40
CA SER A 153 -22.20 4.18 -3.41
C SER A 153 -22.67 4.69 -2.04
N LEU A 154 -21.99 4.28 -0.96
CA LEU A 154 -22.33 4.64 0.41
C LEU A 154 -21.45 5.77 0.95
N LEU A 155 -20.34 6.10 0.28
CA LEU A 155 -19.43 7.15 0.74
C LEU A 155 -20.09 8.53 0.66
N SER A 156 -19.54 9.48 1.40
CA SER A 156 -19.90 10.91 1.31
C SER A 156 -19.79 11.39 -0.14
N ARG A 157 -20.59 12.36 -0.54
CA ARG A 157 -20.55 12.97 -1.88
C ARG A 157 -19.23 13.71 -2.17
N HIS A 158 -18.48 14.03 -1.13
CA HIS A 158 -17.19 14.72 -1.21
C HIS A 158 -16.03 13.75 -0.98
N ALA A 159 -16.32 12.45 -0.84
CA ALA A 159 -15.31 11.47 -0.54
C ALA A 159 -14.25 11.39 -1.65
N VAL A 160 -13.00 11.35 -1.22
CA VAL A 160 -11.84 11.09 -2.09
C VAL A 160 -11.34 9.68 -1.88
N VAL A 161 -11.03 8.95 -2.96
CA VAL A 161 -10.59 7.58 -2.91
C VAL A 161 -9.14 7.46 -3.38
N ILE A 162 -8.25 7.01 -2.50
CA ILE A 162 -6.83 6.79 -2.79
C ILE A 162 -6.52 5.31 -2.73
N ASP A 163 -6.05 4.75 -3.84
CA ASP A 163 -5.58 3.37 -3.88
C ASP A 163 -4.05 3.33 -3.90
N ILE A 164 -3.45 2.79 -2.83
CA ILE A 164 -1.99 2.59 -2.72
C ILE A 164 -1.59 1.13 -2.90
N ALA A 165 -2.54 0.25 -3.17
CA ALA A 165 -2.25 -1.15 -3.43
C ALA A 165 -1.51 -1.31 -4.76
N SER A 166 -0.65 -2.35 -4.84
CA SER A 166 0.03 -2.69 -6.08
C SER A 166 -0.96 -3.09 -7.18
N MET A 167 -0.54 -2.92 -8.44
CA MET A 167 -1.35 -3.32 -9.59
C MET A 167 -1.96 -4.73 -9.45
N PRO A 168 -3.22 -4.90 -9.84
CA PRO A 168 -4.11 -3.96 -10.54
C PRO A 168 -4.82 -2.94 -9.64
N GLY A 169 -4.56 -2.92 -8.33
CA GLY A 169 -5.29 -2.14 -7.35
C GLY A 169 -6.49 -2.88 -6.77
N GLY A 170 -7.24 -2.22 -5.89
CA GLY A 170 -8.39 -2.81 -5.23
C GLY A 170 -9.67 -1.97 -5.30
N VAL A 171 -9.64 -0.87 -6.07
CA VAL A 171 -10.76 0.06 -6.26
C VAL A 171 -11.40 -0.17 -7.63
N ASP A 172 -12.70 -0.03 -7.71
CA ASP A 172 -13.45 0.03 -8.95
C ASP A 172 -13.33 1.44 -9.56
N PHE A 173 -12.26 1.64 -10.34
CA PHE A 173 -11.99 2.95 -10.95
C PHE A 173 -13.02 3.33 -12.02
N ASP A 174 -13.64 2.35 -12.70
CA ASP A 174 -14.68 2.61 -13.69
C ASP A 174 -15.92 3.17 -12.98
N TYR A 175 -16.33 2.55 -11.86
CA TYR A 175 -17.41 3.08 -11.03
C TYR A 175 -17.12 4.49 -10.52
N CYS A 176 -15.91 4.74 -10.01
CA CYS A 176 -15.52 6.08 -9.57
C CYS A 176 -15.66 7.11 -10.69
N LYS A 177 -15.21 6.78 -11.90
CA LYS A 177 -15.30 7.66 -13.06
C LYS A 177 -16.74 7.91 -13.51
N GLU A 178 -17.59 6.88 -13.52
CA GLU A 178 -18.99 6.99 -13.92
C GLU A 178 -19.83 7.81 -12.95
N HIS A 179 -19.41 7.90 -11.67
CA HIS A 179 -20.14 8.61 -10.61
C HIS A 179 -19.43 9.86 -10.12
N ASP A 180 -18.43 10.35 -10.87
CA ASP A 180 -17.67 11.56 -10.54
C ASP A 180 -17.04 11.55 -9.13
N ILE A 181 -16.65 10.36 -8.62
CA ILE A 181 -15.94 10.23 -7.36
C ILE A 181 -14.45 10.53 -7.60
N PRO A 182 -13.86 11.53 -6.93
CA PRO A 182 -12.43 11.83 -7.06
C PRO A 182 -11.60 10.62 -6.60
N TYR A 183 -10.67 10.16 -7.44
CA TYR A 183 -9.81 9.03 -7.10
C TYR A 183 -8.41 9.14 -7.69
N LYS A 184 -7.46 8.44 -7.07
CA LYS A 184 -6.09 8.29 -7.58
C LYS A 184 -5.54 6.90 -7.27
N HIS A 185 -4.98 6.21 -8.28
CA HIS A 185 -4.17 5.01 -8.07
C HIS A 185 -2.72 5.43 -7.90
N SER A 186 -2.26 5.45 -6.65
CA SER A 186 -0.98 6.03 -6.23
C SER A 186 0.11 4.98 -6.18
N LEU A 187 0.74 4.74 -7.32
CA LEU A 187 1.80 3.74 -7.46
C LEU A 187 3.20 4.35 -7.31
N GLY A 188 4.11 3.62 -6.67
CA GLY A 188 5.51 3.97 -6.55
C GLY A 188 5.77 5.24 -5.74
N ILE A 189 4.91 5.52 -4.77
CA ILE A 189 4.96 6.71 -3.90
C ILE A 189 6.35 6.95 -3.31
N PRO A 190 7.02 5.97 -2.66
CA PRO A 190 8.32 6.21 -2.02
C PRO A 190 9.36 6.77 -2.99
N GLY A 191 9.44 6.20 -4.19
CA GLY A 191 10.38 6.66 -5.22
C GLY A 191 10.04 8.01 -5.84
N LYS A 192 8.77 8.42 -5.83
CA LYS A 192 8.30 9.70 -6.38
C LYS A 192 8.43 10.85 -5.39
N LEU A 193 8.02 10.64 -4.14
CA LEU A 193 7.94 11.70 -3.11
C LEU A 193 9.16 11.73 -2.19
N SER A 194 9.78 10.60 -1.91
CA SER A 194 10.92 10.50 -1.00
C SER A 194 12.08 9.70 -1.61
N PRO A 195 12.56 10.04 -2.83
CA PRO A 195 13.53 9.22 -3.56
C PRO A 195 14.85 9.05 -2.80
N LYS A 196 15.30 10.07 -2.07
CA LYS A 196 16.52 10.00 -1.26
C LYS A 196 16.38 8.99 -0.11
N THR A 197 15.31 9.10 0.67
CA THR A 197 15.04 8.19 1.80
C THR A 197 14.85 6.75 1.32
N SER A 198 14.06 6.55 0.27
CA SER A 198 13.83 5.23 -0.31
C SER A 198 15.11 4.63 -0.89
N GLY A 199 15.95 5.42 -1.56
CA GLY A 199 17.25 4.99 -2.04
C GLY A 199 18.19 4.58 -0.91
N MET A 200 18.19 5.29 0.21
CA MET A 200 18.96 4.91 1.40
C MET A 200 18.47 3.61 2.02
N ILE A 201 17.15 3.39 2.11
CA ILE A 201 16.56 2.13 2.60
C ILE A 201 17.05 0.94 1.76
N LEU A 202 17.05 1.07 0.43
CA LEU A 202 17.52 0.02 -0.45
C LEU A 202 19.04 -0.18 -0.34
N ALA A 203 19.82 0.89 -0.19
CA ALA A 203 21.26 0.80 -0.01
C ALA A 203 21.63 0.08 1.30
N ASP A 204 20.95 0.39 2.40
CA ASP A 204 21.13 -0.31 3.69
C ASP A 204 20.84 -1.80 3.53
N ALA A 205 19.72 -2.17 2.87
CA ALA A 205 19.35 -3.56 2.65
C ALA A 205 20.40 -4.31 1.79
N VAL A 206 20.98 -3.67 0.78
CA VAL A 206 22.09 -4.24 0.00
C VAL A 206 23.31 -4.49 0.89
N ILE A 207 23.71 -3.51 1.70
CA ILE A 207 24.87 -3.63 2.58
C ILE A 207 24.69 -4.76 3.59
N GLU A 208 23.51 -4.85 4.21
CA GLU A 208 23.16 -5.90 5.16
C GLU A 208 23.20 -7.29 4.52
N ALA A 209 22.56 -7.44 3.34
CA ALA A 209 22.53 -8.72 2.62
C ALA A 209 23.93 -9.17 2.19
N VAL A 210 24.77 -8.27 1.65
CA VAL A 210 26.15 -8.58 1.28
C VAL A 210 27.00 -8.96 2.49
N SER A 211 26.77 -8.30 3.63
CA SER A 211 27.51 -8.59 4.86
C SER A 211 27.14 -9.96 5.47
N ALA A 212 25.89 -10.38 5.30
CA ALA A 212 25.39 -11.67 5.78
C ALA A 212 25.85 -12.86 4.92
N HIS A 213 26.30 -12.62 3.68
CA HIS A 213 26.72 -13.66 2.71
C HIS A 213 28.25 -13.72 2.52
N ARG A 214 29.02 -13.05 3.35
CA ARG A 214 30.48 -13.18 3.46
C ARG A 214 30.85 -14.17 4.55
#